data_6f8ba25b4071d0540cea43e56e324d1a
#
_entry.id   6f8ba25b4071d0540cea43e56e324d1a
#
_cell.length_a   1.000
_cell.length_b   1.000
_cell.length_c   1.000
_cell.angle_alpha   90.00
_cell.angle_beta   90.00
_cell.angle_gamma   90.00
#
_symmetry.space_group_name_H-M   'P 1'
#
loop_
_entity.id
_entity.type
_entity.pdbx_description
1 polymer ?
#
loop_
_entity_poly.entity_id
_entity_poly.type
_entity_poly.pdbx_seq_one_letter_code
_entity_poly.pdbx_strand_id
1 'polypeptide(L)'
;MCDILEDAVALSAENLARNGIEGVKVLQSDGLKGVEERDFTLIYSNPPYHTDFSVAKAFIEDGFRKLSVGGRMVMVTKRLEWYKNKLKTVFGGVKVFEAEDYYIFLSEKRAARVEKPKKNTQTMSKKLQRKYGKK
;
A
#
# COMPACT_ATOMS: atom_id res chain seq x y z
N MET A 1 14.55 5.14 3.30
CA MET A 1 14.83 3.75 2.90
C MET A 1 14.87 2.85 4.11
N CYS A 2 14.31 1.68 4.01
CA CYS A 2 14.38 0.74 5.12
C CYS A 2 14.49 -0.69 4.63
N ASP A 3 15.11 -1.53 5.43
CA ASP A 3 15.29 -2.93 5.14
C ASP A 3 15.45 -3.67 6.46
N ILE A 4 15.09 -4.95 6.48
CA ILE A 4 15.19 -5.71 7.69
C ILE A 4 16.61 -6.24 7.88
N LEU A 5 17.39 -6.36 6.83
CA LEU A 5 18.74 -6.89 6.89
C LEU A 5 19.74 -5.78 7.20
N GLU A 6 20.54 -6.02 8.22
CA GLU A 6 21.53 -5.04 8.62
C GLU A 6 22.55 -4.75 7.51
N ASP A 7 22.95 -5.80 6.79
CA ASP A 7 23.90 -5.60 5.70
C ASP A 7 23.31 -4.74 4.58
N ALA A 8 22.04 -4.89 4.30
CA ALA A 8 21.39 -4.09 3.26
C ALA A 8 21.29 -2.63 3.70
N VAL A 9 21.05 -2.40 4.98
CA VAL A 9 21.00 -1.05 5.51
C VAL A 9 22.38 -0.38 5.38
N ALA A 10 23.43 -1.10 5.75
CA ALA A 10 24.78 -0.54 5.67
C ALA A 10 25.16 -0.25 4.22
N LEU A 11 24.83 -1.14 3.31
CA LEU A 11 25.16 -0.97 1.91
C LEU A 11 24.39 0.21 1.31
N SER A 12 23.13 0.38 1.70
CA SER A 12 22.34 1.50 1.23
C SER A 12 22.93 2.82 1.69
N ALA A 13 23.34 2.89 2.95
CA ALA A 13 23.95 4.10 3.47
C ALA A 13 25.25 4.41 2.74
N GLU A 14 26.04 3.40 2.47
CA GLU A 14 27.29 3.56 1.77
C GLU A 14 27.06 4.06 0.34
N ASN A 15 26.07 3.50 -0.33
CA ASN A 15 25.76 3.91 -1.70
C ASN A 15 25.28 5.35 -1.77
N LEU A 16 24.50 5.78 -0.79
CA LEU A 16 24.07 7.17 -0.75
C LEU A 16 25.26 8.10 -0.57
N ALA A 17 26.17 7.75 0.33
CA ALA A 17 27.34 8.55 0.57
C ALA A 17 28.22 8.63 -0.68
N ARG A 18 28.42 7.51 -1.37
CA ARG A 18 29.24 7.49 -2.56
C ARG A 18 28.71 8.35 -3.67
N ASN A 19 27.40 8.47 -3.74
CA ASN A 19 26.78 9.26 -4.79
C ASN A 19 26.43 10.68 -4.36
N GLY A 20 26.91 11.08 -3.18
CA GLY A 20 26.69 12.45 -2.72
C GLY A 20 25.24 12.79 -2.45
N ILE A 21 24.43 11.79 -2.12
CA ILE A 21 23.02 12.00 -1.90
C ILE A 21 22.78 12.25 -0.43
N GLU A 22 22.17 13.39 -0.11
CA GLU A 22 21.88 13.76 1.26
C GLU A 22 20.37 13.85 1.45
N GLY A 23 19.96 13.90 2.70
CA GLY A 23 18.54 14.05 2.99
C GLY A 23 17.76 12.75 2.94
N VAL A 24 18.44 11.61 2.80
CA VAL A 24 17.79 10.32 2.77
C VAL A 24 18.18 9.55 4.03
N LYS A 25 17.16 9.14 4.78
CA LYS A 25 17.38 8.38 6.00
C LYS A 25 17.34 6.90 5.67
N VAL A 26 18.22 6.13 6.26
CA VAL A 26 18.26 4.68 6.07
C VAL A 26 18.04 4.02 7.41
N LEU A 27 17.07 3.12 7.48
CA LEU A 27 16.69 2.49 8.73
C LEU A 27 16.65 0.97 8.60
N GLN A 28 17.01 0.29 9.66
CA GLN A 28 16.73 -1.14 9.75
C GLN A 28 15.32 -1.28 10.32
N SER A 29 14.45 -1.92 9.58
CA SER A 29 13.05 -2.00 9.96
C SER A 29 12.40 -3.21 9.34
N ASP A 30 11.50 -3.84 10.07
CA ASP A 30 10.68 -4.92 9.55
C ASP A 30 9.50 -4.24 8.85
N GLY A 31 9.61 -4.08 7.55
CA GLY A 31 8.65 -3.33 6.77
C GLY A 31 8.67 -1.88 7.21
N LEU A 32 7.53 -1.35 7.59
CA LEU A 32 7.42 0.03 8.01
C LEU A 32 7.30 0.19 9.52
N LYS A 33 7.52 -0.89 10.26
CA LYS A 33 7.29 -0.84 11.70
C LYS A 33 8.23 0.12 12.41
N GLY A 34 9.44 0.27 11.93
CA GLY A 34 10.39 1.17 12.54
C GLY A 34 10.35 2.60 12.00
N VAL A 35 9.42 2.86 11.09
CA VAL A 35 9.34 4.17 10.46
C VAL A 35 8.31 4.99 11.20
N GLU A 36 8.75 6.09 11.80
CA GLU A 36 7.86 6.93 12.58
C GLU A 36 7.24 8.04 11.77
N GLU A 37 7.86 8.41 10.69
CA GLU A 37 7.37 9.50 9.86
C GLU A 37 6.05 9.14 9.20
N ARG A 38 5.27 10.13 8.88
CA ARG A 38 3.97 9.95 8.24
C ARG A 38 3.84 10.96 7.12
N ASP A 39 2.73 10.90 6.44
CA ASP A 39 2.39 11.84 5.37
C ASP A 39 3.34 11.71 4.18
N PHE A 40 3.71 10.47 3.89
CA PHE A 40 4.52 10.22 2.70
C PHE A 40 3.70 10.48 1.44
N THR A 41 4.35 10.93 0.40
CA THR A 41 3.69 11.15 -0.88
C THR A 41 3.90 9.97 -1.81
N LEU A 42 4.89 9.14 -1.54
CA LEU A 42 5.17 7.97 -2.37
C LEU A 42 5.81 6.89 -1.54
N ILE A 43 5.27 5.70 -1.61
CA ILE A 43 5.88 4.52 -1.01
C ILE A 43 6.07 3.50 -2.12
N TYR A 44 7.29 3.03 -2.27
CA TYR A 44 7.63 2.08 -3.31
C TYR A 44 8.17 0.81 -2.68
N SER A 45 7.74 -0.34 -3.15
CA SER A 45 8.21 -1.60 -2.60
C SER A 45 8.34 -2.67 -3.67
N ASN A 46 9.37 -3.48 -3.52
CA ASN A 46 9.56 -4.67 -4.33
C ASN A 46 9.67 -5.81 -3.32
N PRO A 47 8.55 -6.35 -2.85
CA PRO A 47 8.58 -7.33 -1.76
C PRO A 47 9.17 -8.67 -2.23
N PRO A 48 9.73 -9.44 -1.30
CA PRO A 48 10.27 -10.74 -1.67
C PRO A 48 9.15 -11.71 -2.05
N TYR A 49 9.42 -12.60 -3.00
CA TYR A 49 8.40 -13.51 -3.46
C TYR A 49 8.23 -14.72 -2.61
N HIS A 50 9.28 -15.13 -1.95
CA HIS A 50 9.29 -16.43 -1.29
C HIS A 50 8.75 -16.39 0.12
N THR A 51 8.31 -15.25 0.61
CA THR A 51 7.68 -15.16 1.90
C THR A 51 6.17 -15.27 1.71
N ASP A 52 5.45 -15.55 2.77
CA ASP A 52 4.01 -15.60 2.66
C ASP A 52 3.48 -14.17 2.59
N PHE A 53 2.18 -14.05 2.43
CA PHE A 53 1.59 -12.75 2.22
C PHE A 53 1.42 -11.92 3.49
N SER A 54 1.76 -12.47 4.65
CA SER A 54 1.58 -11.70 5.88
C SER A 54 2.49 -10.48 5.91
N VAL A 55 3.69 -10.60 5.36
CA VAL A 55 4.62 -9.48 5.30
C VAL A 55 4.07 -8.40 4.39
N ALA A 56 3.60 -8.79 3.20
CA ALA A 56 3.05 -7.82 2.27
C ALA A 56 1.77 -7.20 2.82
N LYS A 57 0.96 -7.97 3.52
CA LYS A 57 -0.27 -7.47 4.11
C LYS A 57 0.04 -6.35 5.10
N ALA A 58 0.97 -6.59 6.00
CA ALA A 58 1.35 -5.57 6.98
C ALA A 58 1.92 -4.33 6.30
N PHE A 59 2.75 -4.54 5.29
CA PHE A 59 3.37 -3.43 4.58
C PHE A 59 2.32 -2.55 3.90
N ILE A 60 1.35 -3.17 3.23
CA ILE A 60 0.32 -2.43 2.51
C ILE A 60 -0.56 -1.66 3.49
N GLU A 61 -0.94 -2.30 4.59
CA GLU A 61 -1.82 -1.66 5.56
C GLU A 61 -1.10 -0.52 6.28
N ASP A 62 0.15 -0.75 6.69
CA ASP A 62 0.92 0.29 7.34
C ASP A 62 1.22 1.44 6.38
N GLY A 63 1.54 1.10 5.14
CA GLY A 63 1.82 2.12 4.15
C GLY A 63 0.62 3.00 3.87
N PHE A 64 -0.56 2.40 3.81
CA PHE A 64 -1.76 3.17 3.59
C PHE A 64 -1.94 4.19 4.72
N ARG A 65 -1.71 3.77 5.95
CA ARG A 65 -1.87 4.69 7.08
C ARG A 65 -0.84 5.81 7.06
N LYS A 66 0.35 5.54 6.54
CA LYS A 66 1.43 6.54 6.55
C LYS A 66 1.45 7.43 5.32
N LEU A 67 0.64 7.14 4.33
CA LEU A 67 0.54 8.00 3.15
C LEU A 67 -0.36 9.18 3.43
N SER A 68 -0.01 10.31 2.84
CA SER A 68 -0.92 11.46 2.85
C SER A 68 -2.02 11.22 1.83
N VAL A 69 -3.09 11.96 1.94
CA VAL A 69 -4.15 11.90 0.94
C VAL A 69 -3.55 12.38 -0.38
N GLY A 70 -3.77 11.63 -1.43
CA GLY A 70 -3.13 11.88 -2.72
C GLY A 70 -1.80 11.16 -2.87
N GLY A 71 -1.29 10.59 -1.80
CA GLY A 71 -0.05 9.82 -1.87
C GLY A 71 -0.27 8.50 -2.58
N ARG A 72 0.80 7.94 -3.11
CA ARG A 72 0.70 6.75 -3.93
C ARG A 72 1.59 5.65 -3.42
N MET A 73 1.11 4.42 -3.61
CA MET A 73 1.92 3.24 -3.32
C MET A 73 2.17 2.52 -4.62
N VAL A 74 3.44 2.20 -4.89
CA VAL A 74 3.85 1.48 -6.07
C VAL A 74 4.51 0.19 -5.62
N MET A 75 4.01 -0.93 -6.11
CA MET A 75 4.59 -2.23 -5.77
C MET A 75 4.93 -2.97 -7.05
N VAL A 76 6.07 -3.64 -7.04
CA VAL A 76 6.53 -4.42 -8.18
C VAL A 76 6.71 -5.85 -7.71
N THR A 77 6.01 -6.79 -8.34
CA THR A 77 6.06 -8.18 -7.89
C THR A 77 5.68 -9.09 -9.05
N LYS A 78 5.98 -10.37 -8.92
CA LYS A 78 5.61 -11.33 -9.94
C LYS A 78 4.26 -11.97 -9.67
N ARG A 79 3.59 -11.62 -8.59
CA ARG A 79 2.30 -12.20 -8.25
C ARG A 79 1.20 -11.20 -8.52
N LEU A 80 0.11 -11.67 -9.12
CA LEU A 80 -0.94 -10.77 -9.55
C LEU A 80 -2.14 -10.73 -8.61
N GLU A 81 -2.75 -11.87 -8.40
CA GLU A 81 -4.10 -11.86 -7.84
C GLU A 81 -4.18 -11.34 -6.41
N TRP A 82 -3.30 -11.82 -5.55
CA TRP A 82 -3.38 -11.40 -4.16
C TRP A 82 -3.09 -9.91 -4.01
N TYR A 83 -2.05 -9.42 -4.69
CA TYR A 83 -1.68 -8.01 -4.57
C TYR A 83 -2.77 -7.11 -5.16
N LYS A 84 -3.32 -7.51 -6.30
CA LYS A 84 -4.36 -6.73 -6.91
C LYS A 84 -5.56 -6.63 -5.99
N ASN A 85 -5.98 -7.75 -5.41
CA ASN A 85 -7.15 -7.75 -4.53
C ASN A 85 -6.88 -7.00 -3.24
N LYS A 86 -5.71 -7.16 -2.65
CA LYS A 86 -5.39 -6.50 -1.39
C LYS A 86 -5.31 -4.99 -1.57
N LEU A 87 -4.63 -4.54 -2.61
CA LEU A 87 -4.51 -3.11 -2.86
C LEU A 87 -5.85 -2.48 -3.17
N LYS A 88 -6.68 -3.19 -3.92
CA LYS A 88 -8.01 -2.69 -4.22
C LYS A 88 -8.84 -2.58 -2.95
N THR A 89 -8.72 -3.55 -2.06
CA THR A 89 -9.50 -3.53 -0.82
C THR A 89 -9.05 -2.38 0.09
N VAL A 90 -7.76 -2.20 0.24
CA VAL A 90 -7.24 -1.19 1.17
C VAL A 90 -7.38 0.22 0.62
N PHE A 91 -7.04 0.40 -0.66
CA PHE A 91 -7.03 1.73 -1.26
C PHE A 91 -8.31 2.10 -2.00
N GLY A 92 -9.12 1.12 -2.34
CA GLY A 92 -10.33 1.39 -3.11
C GLY A 92 -10.14 1.30 -4.61
N GLY A 93 -8.91 1.11 -5.07
CA GLY A 93 -8.63 0.98 -6.49
C GLY A 93 -7.17 0.70 -6.72
N VAL A 94 -6.86 0.10 -7.86
CA VAL A 94 -5.48 -0.22 -8.20
C VAL A 94 -5.36 -0.25 -9.71
N LYS A 95 -4.25 0.28 -10.24
CA LYS A 95 -3.93 0.15 -11.65
C LYS A 95 -2.81 -0.87 -11.76
N VAL A 96 -2.92 -1.75 -12.75
CA VAL A 96 -1.96 -2.81 -12.93
C VAL A 96 -1.32 -2.67 -14.29
N PHE A 97 -0.01 -2.70 -14.32
CA PHE A 97 0.77 -2.65 -15.57
C PHE A 97 1.64 -3.89 -15.63
N GLU A 98 1.84 -4.45 -16.80
CA GLU A 98 2.74 -5.58 -16.97
C GLU A 98 4.02 -5.11 -17.60
N ALA A 99 5.14 -5.61 -17.09
CA ALA A 99 6.44 -5.30 -17.66
C ALA A 99 7.28 -6.56 -17.59
N GLU A 100 7.46 -7.23 -18.71
CA GLU A 100 8.21 -8.47 -18.78
C GLU A 100 7.57 -9.49 -17.83
N ASP A 101 8.30 -9.93 -16.83
CA ASP A 101 7.78 -10.92 -15.92
C ASP A 101 7.16 -10.34 -14.66
N TYR A 102 7.04 -9.02 -14.60
CA TYR A 102 6.58 -8.36 -13.39
C TYR A 102 5.26 -7.67 -13.60
N TYR A 103 4.55 -7.48 -12.50
CA TYR A 103 3.36 -6.64 -12.47
C TYR A 103 3.69 -5.43 -11.63
N ILE A 104 3.28 -4.27 -12.09
CA ILE A 104 3.48 -3.03 -11.39
C ILE A 104 2.11 -2.53 -10.95
N PHE A 105 1.96 -2.34 -9.65
CA PHE A 105 0.68 -1.90 -9.08
C PHE A 105 0.80 -0.48 -8.62
N LEU A 106 -0.20 0.33 -8.92
CA LEU A 106 -0.24 1.71 -8.50
C LEU A 106 -1.57 1.98 -7.82
N SER A 107 -1.53 2.40 -6.57
CA SER A 107 -2.72 2.74 -5.82
C SER A 107 -2.53 4.11 -5.20
N GLU A 108 -3.59 4.87 -5.14
CA GLU A 108 -3.55 6.21 -4.59
C GLU A 108 -4.47 6.29 -3.38
N LYS A 109 -4.01 6.93 -2.31
CA LYS A 109 -4.81 7.12 -1.12
C LYS A 109 -5.75 8.29 -1.37
N ARG A 110 -7.03 7.99 -1.44
CA ARG A 110 -8.02 9.01 -1.73
C ARG A 110 -8.57 9.57 -0.45
N ALA A 111 -9.13 10.78 -0.54
CA ALA A 111 -9.77 11.37 0.60
C ALA A 111 -10.91 10.49 1.07
N ALA A 112 -11.11 10.41 2.36
CA ALA A 112 -12.21 9.64 2.88
C ALA A 112 -13.51 10.24 2.39
N ARG A 113 -14.42 9.40 1.84
CA ARG A 113 -15.64 9.92 1.40
C ARG A 113 -16.47 10.12 2.56
N VAL A 114 -17.17 11.17 2.55
CA VAL A 114 -18.12 11.37 3.57
C VAL A 114 -19.16 10.35 3.28
N GLU A 115 -19.32 9.48 4.17
CA GLU A 115 -20.17 8.45 3.93
C GLU A 115 -21.52 8.88 3.90
N LYS A 116 -22.18 8.69 2.92
CA LYS A 116 -23.45 8.91 2.90
C LYS A 116 -23.97 7.86 3.64
N PRO A 117 -24.77 8.13 4.44
CA PRO A 117 -25.28 7.14 5.23
C PRO A 117 -25.78 6.15 4.30
N LYS A 118 -25.40 5.45 4.10
CA LYS A 118 -25.55 4.58 3.27
C LYS A 118 -26.60 4.17 3.18
N LYS A 119 -26.93 4.49 2.70
CA LYS A 119 -27.72 4.18 2.47
C LYS A 119 -27.86 3.10 2.76
N ASN A 120 -27.93 2.87 3.25
CA ASN A 120 -28.01 1.94 3.52
C ASN A 120 -28.67 1.72 3.94
N THR A 121 -28.94 2.20 3.92
CA THR A 121 -29.40 2.00 3.95
C THR A 121 -29.94 1.76 3.60
N GLN A 122 -30.08 1.80 3.08
CA GLN A 122 -30.47 1.49 2.56
C GLN A 122 -30.55 0.89 2.33
N THR A 123 -30.63 0.82 2.42
CA THR A 123 -30.83 0.12 2.03
C THR A 123 -31.12 -0.66 2.41
N MET A 124 -31.48 -0.60 2.90
CA MET A 124 -31.82 -1.36 3.07
C MET A 124 -31.90 -1.77 2.53
N SER A 125 -31.81 -1.90 2.31
CA SER A 125 -32.05 -2.37 1.66
C SER A 125 -32.95 -2.46 1.00
N LYS A 126 -32.71 -2.35 0.11
CA LYS A 126 -33.48 -2.44 -0.70
C LYS A 126 -34.17 -3.59 -0.70
N LYS A 127 -33.76 -4.58 -0.59
CA LYS A 127 -34.36 -5.69 -0.52
C LYS A 127 -35.19 -5.64 0.56
N LEU A 128 -34.87 -5.05 1.44
CA LEU A 128 -35.55 -5.00 2.50
C LEU A 128 -36.60 -4.16 2.22
N GLN A 129 -36.41 -3.18 1.55
CA GLN A 129 -37.34 -2.33 1.30
C GLN A 129 -38.20 -2.88 0.37
N ARG A 130 -37.87 -3.69 -0.35
CA ARG A 130 -38.65 -4.26 -1.19
C ARG A 130 -39.46 -5.18 -0.58
N LYS A 131 -39.16 -5.70 0.34
CA LYS A 131 -39.89 -6.57 0.94
C LYS A 131 -40.72 -5.92 1.79
N TYR A 132 -40.53 -4.86 2.09
CA TYR A 132 -41.32 -4.20 2.90
C TYR A 132 -41.76 -3.11 2.22
N GLY A 133 -41.57 -2.86 1.47
CA GLY A 133 -41.93 -1.90 0.78
C GLY A 133 -42.05 -2.05 -0.24
N LYS A 134 -41.86 -2.38 -0.25
CA LYS A 134 -41.75 -2.63 -0.91
C LYS A 134 -41.73 -2.48 -1.02
N LYS A 135 -41.92 -2.19 -1.03
CA LYS A 135 -41.71 -2.23 -1.22
C LYS A 135 -41.76 -2.27 -1.42
#